data_26c22b8b38de9724d571dbec62b02cb4
#
_entry.id   26c22b8b38de9724d571dbec62b02cb4
#
_cell.length_a   1.000
_cell.length_b   1.000
_cell.length_c   1.000
_cell.angle_alpha   90.00
_cell.angle_beta   90.00
_cell.angle_gamma   90.00
#
_symmetry.space_group_name_H-M   'P 1'
#
loop_
_entity.id
_entity.type
_entity.pdbx_description
1 polymer ?
#
loop_
_entity_poly.entity_id
_entity_poly.type
_entity_poly.pdbx_seq_one_letter_code
_entity_poly.pdbx_strand_id
1 'polypeptide(L)'
;MYLAERVDGVVLNLVDQMFQQIKREPYDRSIEQRIRQQDAELDRKKQAAEKKVKAAQHKQQRYEEEIVRCLDGQSAFSETTLARLIQQAEAEAQQAKNEYTALLKDNSSRTTVQQIRKYYDEFLGWANEFDLASVPRKRTILAQLLERVELGKGYKVKIVVRGSYRQFVKNE
;
A
#
# COMPACT_ATOMS: atom_id res chain seq x y z
N MET A 1 -29.39 23.62 -11.30
CA MET A 1 -28.97 22.82 -12.45
C MET A 1 -27.60 23.34 -12.90
N TYR A 2 -26.58 22.48 -13.00
CA TYR A 2 -25.25 22.86 -13.45
C TYR A 2 -25.21 22.72 -14.98
N LEU A 3 -24.66 23.73 -15.68
CA LEU A 3 -24.41 23.62 -17.11
C LEU A 3 -23.18 22.73 -17.33
N ALA A 4 -23.37 21.58 -17.96
CA ALA A 4 -22.32 20.58 -18.20
C ALA A 4 -21.09 21.21 -18.88
N GLU A 5 -21.28 22.07 -19.89
CA GLU A 5 -20.20 22.75 -20.61
C GLU A 5 -19.33 23.64 -19.70
N ARG A 6 -19.91 24.27 -18.68
CA ARG A 6 -19.12 25.06 -17.71
C ARG A 6 -18.29 24.18 -16.79
N VAL A 7 -18.86 23.06 -16.35
CA VAL A 7 -18.13 22.07 -15.52
C VAL A 7 -16.98 21.47 -16.31
N ASP A 8 -17.24 21.04 -17.54
CA ASP A 8 -16.24 20.48 -18.44
C ASP A 8 -15.09 21.48 -18.69
N GLY A 9 -15.41 22.75 -18.92
CA GLY A 9 -14.40 23.81 -19.11
C GLY A 9 -13.53 24.02 -17.87
N VAL A 10 -14.12 23.99 -16.67
CA VAL A 10 -13.35 24.12 -15.41
C VAL A 10 -12.47 22.88 -15.18
N VAL A 11 -12.99 21.68 -15.41
CA VAL A 11 -12.22 20.43 -15.27
C VAL A 11 -11.03 20.42 -16.24
N LEU A 12 -11.25 20.77 -17.51
CA LEU A 12 -10.19 20.83 -18.51
C LEU A 12 -9.10 21.84 -18.11
N ASN A 13 -9.48 23.01 -17.60
CA ASN A 13 -8.53 24.03 -17.15
C ASN A 13 -7.70 23.55 -15.93
N LEU A 14 -8.35 22.92 -14.94
CA LEU A 14 -7.66 22.38 -13.77
C LEU A 14 -6.65 21.28 -14.16
N VAL A 15 -7.05 20.40 -15.07
CA VAL A 15 -6.16 19.33 -15.55
C VAL A 15 -5.01 19.91 -16.40
N ASP A 16 -5.29 20.93 -17.23
CA ASP A 16 -4.23 21.61 -17.98
C ASP A 16 -3.21 22.26 -17.05
N GLN A 17 -3.66 22.94 -15.99
CA GLN A 17 -2.75 23.51 -14.97
C GLN A 17 -1.86 22.43 -14.33
N MET A 18 -2.43 21.26 -13.98
CA MET A 18 -1.67 20.14 -13.46
C MET A 18 -0.62 19.64 -14.46
N PHE A 19 -0.99 19.53 -15.74
CA PHE A 19 -0.07 19.11 -16.79
C PHE A 19 1.03 20.14 -17.06
N GLN A 20 0.72 21.43 -17.03
CA GLN A 20 1.74 22.48 -17.14
C GLN A 20 2.71 22.46 -15.97
N GLN A 21 2.24 22.16 -14.77
CA GLN A 21 3.09 22.05 -13.59
C GLN A 21 4.09 20.90 -13.72
N ILE A 22 3.64 19.70 -14.11
CA ILE A 22 4.55 18.52 -14.22
C ILE A 22 5.57 18.69 -15.36
N LYS A 23 5.22 19.43 -16.43
CA LYS A 23 6.17 19.75 -17.50
C LYS A 23 7.30 20.68 -17.03
N ARG A 24 7.02 21.55 -16.05
CA ARG A 24 7.99 22.55 -15.54
C ARG A 24 8.86 22.01 -14.42
N GLU A 25 8.36 21.05 -13.65
CA GLU A 25 9.05 20.53 -12.48
C GLU A 25 9.79 19.23 -12.83
N PRO A 26 11.06 19.09 -12.41
CA PRO A 26 11.79 17.84 -12.59
C PRO A 26 11.15 16.74 -11.72
N TYR A 27 11.33 15.50 -12.13
CA TYR A 27 10.90 14.33 -11.37
C TYR A 27 11.46 14.35 -9.94
N ASP A 28 10.57 14.32 -8.96
CA ASP A 28 10.95 14.32 -7.55
C ASP A 28 11.44 12.93 -7.10
N ARG A 29 12.75 12.75 -7.09
CA ARG A 29 13.39 11.51 -6.62
C ARG A 29 13.15 11.20 -5.15
N SER A 30 12.66 12.16 -4.35
CA SER A 30 12.32 11.93 -2.94
C SER A 30 11.19 10.92 -2.79
N ILE A 31 10.32 10.79 -3.79
CA ILE A 31 9.25 9.79 -3.84
C ILE A 31 9.86 8.39 -3.83
N GLU A 32 10.87 8.14 -4.66
CA GLU A 32 11.56 6.84 -4.69
C GLU A 32 12.29 6.54 -3.37
N GLN A 33 12.91 7.54 -2.77
CA GLN A 33 13.59 7.37 -1.48
C GLN A 33 12.61 6.97 -0.39
N ARG A 34 11.43 7.61 -0.33
CA ARG A 34 10.38 7.24 0.62
C ARG A 34 9.90 5.80 0.42
N ILE A 35 9.71 5.37 -0.82
CA ILE A 35 9.29 3.99 -1.13
C ILE A 35 10.37 3.01 -0.68
N ARG A 36 11.64 3.25 -1.01
CA ARG A 36 12.76 2.40 -0.58
C ARG A 36 12.88 2.31 0.94
N GLN A 37 12.66 3.42 1.65
CA GLN A 37 12.65 3.42 3.12
C GLN A 37 11.49 2.60 3.69
N GLN A 38 10.30 2.73 3.11
CA GLN A 38 9.13 1.95 3.51
C GLN A 38 9.33 0.46 3.23
N ASP A 39 9.92 0.10 2.09
CA ASP A 39 10.25 -1.28 1.74
C ASP A 39 11.26 -1.87 2.72
N ALA A 40 12.34 -1.14 3.02
CA ALA A 40 13.36 -1.57 3.97
C ALA A 40 12.80 -1.74 5.40
N GLU A 41 11.90 -0.86 5.82
CA GLU A 41 11.22 -0.97 7.11
C GLU A 41 10.30 -2.22 7.14
N LEU A 42 9.55 -2.45 6.07
CA LEU A 42 8.70 -3.62 5.96
C LEU A 42 9.51 -4.92 5.98
N ASP A 43 10.64 -4.97 5.27
CA ASP A 43 11.51 -6.14 5.26
C ASP A 43 12.06 -6.43 6.66
N ARG A 44 12.43 -5.40 7.42
CA ARG A 44 12.81 -5.56 8.82
C ARG A 44 11.67 -6.12 9.68
N LYS A 45 10.44 -5.61 9.49
CA LYS A 45 9.25 -6.11 10.20
C LYS A 45 8.96 -7.57 9.85
N LYS A 46 9.08 -7.95 8.58
CA LYS A 46 8.92 -9.35 8.13
C LYS A 46 9.94 -10.27 8.75
N GLN A 47 11.23 -9.89 8.72
CA GLN A 47 12.29 -10.68 9.33
C GLN A 47 12.08 -10.85 10.84
N ALA A 48 11.65 -9.80 11.54
CA ALA A 48 11.35 -9.87 12.96
C ALA A 48 10.14 -10.79 13.24
N ALA A 49 9.08 -10.70 12.43
CA ALA A 49 7.91 -11.57 12.56
C ALA A 49 8.23 -13.02 12.23
N GLU A 50 9.04 -13.28 11.20
CA GLU A 50 9.52 -14.65 10.88
C GLU A 50 10.33 -15.27 12.03
N LYS A 51 11.21 -14.48 12.66
CA LYS A 51 11.94 -14.93 13.84
C LYS A 51 11.01 -15.27 15.01
N LYS A 52 9.96 -14.47 15.23
CA LYS A 52 8.94 -14.76 16.25
C LYS A 52 8.20 -16.07 15.95
N VAL A 53 7.81 -16.30 14.70
CA VAL A 53 7.16 -17.56 14.29
C VAL A 53 8.06 -18.75 14.59
N LYS A 54 9.34 -18.70 14.17
CA LYS A 54 10.31 -19.77 14.41
C LYS A 54 10.53 -20.00 15.92
N ALA A 55 10.66 -18.96 16.71
CA ALA A 55 10.83 -19.07 18.16
C ALA A 55 9.60 -19.68 18.85
N ALA A 56 8.40 -19.27 18.46
CA ALA A 56 7.16 -19.82 19.00
C ALA A 56 6.97 -21.31 18.64
N GLN A 57 7.27 -21.68 17.40
CA GLN A 57 7.24 -23.07 16.95
C GLN A 57 8.25 -23.94 17.69
N HIS A 58 9.48 -23.45 17.88
CA HIS A 58 10.51 -24.17 18.64
C HIS A 58 10.12 -24.33 20.11
N LYS A 59 9.48 -23.32 20.72
CA LYS A 59 8.95 -23.40 22.09
C LYS A 59 7.85 -24.45 22.18
N GLN A 60 6.93 -24.50 21.25
CA GLN A 60 5.87 -25.50 21.15
C GLN A 60 6.48 -26.92 21.07
N GLN A 61 7.41 -27.13 20.13
CA GLN A 61 8.06 -28.40 19.92
C GLN A 61 8.77 -28.90 21.20
N ARG A 62 9.46 -28.01 21.91
CA ARG A 62 10.11 -28.38 23.18
C ARG A 62 9.13 -28.86 24.23
N TYR A 63 7.95 -28.28 24.32
CA TYR A 63 6.92 -28.75 25.25
C TYR A 63 6.29 -30.06 24.78
N GLU A 64 6.14 -30.28 23.48
CA GLU A 64 5.69 -31.57 22.93
C GLU A 64 6.69 -32.69 23.22
N GLU A 65 8.00 -32.44 23.10
CA GLU A 65 9.06 -33.39 23.46
C GLU A 65 9.05 -33.67 24.96
N GLU A 66 8.71 -32.69 25.81
CA GLU A 66 8.63 -32.87 27.27
C GLU A 66 7.42 -33.72 27.68
N ILE A 67 6.38 -33.87 26.85
CA ILE A 67 5.27 -34.81 27.11
C ILE A 67 5.78 -36.21 27.25
N VAL A 68 6.66 -36.65 26.36
CA VAL A 68 7.23 -38.03 26.40
C VAL A 68 7.96 -38.25 27.72
N ARG A 69 8.77 -37.29 28.16
CA ARG A 69 9.47 -37.34 29.44
C ARG A 69 8.52 -37.36 30.64
N CYS A 70 7.42 -36.64 30.55
CA CYS A 70 6.40 -36.60 31.60
C CYS A 70 5.72 -37.96 31.74
N LEU A 71 5.39 -38.62 30.63
CA LEU A 71 4.79 -39.95 30.60
C LEU A 71 5.77 -41.03 31.19
N ASP A 72 7.06 -40.85 30.98
CA ASP A 72 8.10 -41.73 31.51
C ASP A 72 8.46 -41.41 32.98
N GLY A 73 7.79 -40.45 33.61
CA GLY A 73 8.07 -40.03 34.98
C GLY A 73 9.40 -39.29 35.16
N GLN A 74 10.02 -38.81 34.10
CA GLN A 74 11.32 -38.15 34.10
C GLN A 74 11.22 -36.61 33.99
N SER A 75 10.01 -36.04 33.86
CA SER A 75 9.80 -34.61 33.78
C SER A 75 9.72 -33.95 35.14
N ALA A 76 10.22 -32.71 35.21
CA ALA A 76 10.02 -31.84 36.37
C ALA A 76 8.62 -31.18 36.41
N PHE A 77 7.83 -31.29 35.32
CA PHE A 77 6.51 -30.72 35.21
C PHE A 77 5.42 -31.74 35.51
N SER A 78 4.33 -31.30 36.13
CA SER A 78 3.11 -32.09 36.19
C SER A 78 2.36 -32.08 34.85
N GLU A 79 1.60 -33.13 34.56
CA GLU A 79 0.80 -33.23 33.33
C GLU A 79 -0.11 -31.99 33.14
N THR A 80 -0.77 -31.53 34.20
CA THR A 80 -1.65 -30.34 34.15
C THR A 80 -0.89 -29.07 33.81
N THR A 81 0.33 -28.90 34.37
CA THR A 81 1.16 -27.75 34.08
C THR A 81 1.63 -27.77 32.61
N LEU A 82 2.06 -28.95 32.17
CA LEU A 82 2.55 -29.14 30.80
C LEU A 82 1.43 -28.90 29.77
N ALA A 83 0.22 -29.43 30.00
CA ALA A 83 -0.95 -29.19 29.14
C ALA A 83 -1.25 -27.70 28.98
N ARG A 84 -1.21 -26.94 30.07
CA ARG A 84 -1.43 -25.47 30.04
C ARG A 84 -0.31 -24.77 29.26
N LEU A 85 0.95 -25.16 29.43
CA LEU A 85 2.08 -24.56 28.71
C LEU A 85 2.03 -24.85 27.22
N ILE A 86 1.58 -26.03 26.81
CA ILE A 86 1.37 -26.39 25.40
C ILE A 86 0.28 -25.55 24.80
N GLN A 87 -0.89 -25.46 25.44
CA GLN A 87 -1.99 -24.64 24.97
C GLN A 87 -1.58 -23.16 24.80
N GLN A 88 -0.80 -22.63 25.74
CA GLN A 88 -0.26 -21.28 25.64
C GLN A 88 0.71 -21.14 24.46
N ALA A 89 1.62 -22.11 24.28
CA ALA A 89 2.58 -22.08 23.18
C ALA A 89 1.92 -22.21 21.80
N GLU A 90 0.87 -23.00 21.67
CA GLU A 90 0.05 -23.12 20.47
C GLU A 90 -0.62 -21.79 20.13
N ALA A 91 -1.21 -21.12 21.12
CA ALA A 91 -1.83 -19.81 20.93
C ALA A 91 -0.80 -18.74 20.49
N GLU A 92 0.38 -18.73 21.13
CA GLU A 92 1.48 -17.82 20.75
C GLU A 92 1.97 -18.10 19.31
N ALA A 93 2.11 -19.36 18.93
CA ALA A 93 2.52 -19.75 17.58
C ALA A 93 1.48 -19.34 16.52
N GLN A 94 0.20 -19.53 16.82
CA GLN A 94 -0.89 -19.11 15.92
C GLN A 94 -0.95 -17.59 15.77
N GLN A 95 -0.81 -16.86 16.87
CA GLN A 95 -0.76 -15.40 16.82
C GLN A 95 0.42 -14.91 15.99
N ALA A 96 1.62 -15.44 16.20
CA ALA A 96 2.81 -15.07 15.43
C ALA A 96 2.64 -15.35 13.92
N LYS A 97 2.02 -16.48 13.55
CA LYS A 97 1.68 -16.81 12.15
C LYS A 97 0.69 -15.81 11.56
N ASN A 98 -0.34 -15.42 12.31
CA ASN A 98 -1.34 -14.46 11.86
C ASN A 98 -0.69 -13.08 11.61
N GLU A 99 0.17 -12.60 12.51
CA GLU A 99 0.93 -11.36 12.36
C GLU A 99 1.81 -11.38 11.10
N TYR A 100 2.53 -12.47 10.88
CA TYR A 100 3.39 -12.65 9.70
C TYR A 100 2.57 -12.65 8.40
N THR A 101 1.45 -13.39 8.38
CA THR A 101 0.55 -13.45 7.21
C THR A 101 -0.06 -12.09 6.89
N ALA A 102 -0.42 -11.30 7.90
CA ALA A 102 -0.92 -9.94 7.70
C ALA A 102 0.12 -9.03 7.03
N LEU A 103 1.39 -9.11 7.46
CA LEU A 103 2.50 -8.38 6.83
C LEU A 103 2.75 -8.79 5.37
N LEU A 104 2.58 -10.08 5.03
CA LEU A 104 2.70 -10.55 3.66
C LEU A 104 1.59 -10.01 2.76
N LYS A 105 0.35 -9.94 3.26
CA LYS A 105 -0.79 -9.36 2.52
C LYS A 105 -0.61 -7.87 2.27
N ASP A 106 -0.14 -7.11 3.26
CA ASP A 106 0.13 -5.68 3.12
C ASP A 106 1.17 -5.39 2.03
N ASN A 107 2.16 -6.25 1.89
CA ASN A 107 3.19 -6.12 0.84
C ASN A 107 2.65 -6.31 -0.59
N SER A 108 1.65 -7.16 -0.79
CA SER A 108 1.13 -7.48 -2.13
C SER A 108 0.40 -6.31 -2.81
N SER A 109 -0.05 -5.32 -2.03
CA SER A 109 -0.78 -4.13 -2.50
C SER A 109 0.10 -2.90 -2.70
N ARG A 110 1.40 -2.98 -2.43
CA ARG A 110 2.31 -1.81 -2.48
C ARG A 110 2.78 -1.49 -3.88
N THR A 111 2.87 -0.20 -4.14
CA THR A 111 3.44 0.33 -5.37
C THR A 111 4.96 0.29 -5.32
N THR A 112 5.60 -0.33 -6.29
CA THR A 112 7.06 -0.40 -6.41
C THR A 112 7.64 0.87 -7.04
N VAL A 113 8.96 1.10 -6.87
CA VAL A 113 9.67 2.20 -7.55
C VAL A 113 9.52 2.13 -9.07
N GLN A 114 9.51 0.92 -9.64
CA GLN A 114 9.31 0.74 -11.09
C GLN A 114 7.91 1.15 -11.53
N GLN A 115 6.88 0.81 -10.75
CA GLN A 115 5.51 1.24 -11.02
C GLN A 115 5.36 2.76 -10.90
N ILE A 116 6.02 3.39 -9.93
CA ILE A 116 6.03 4.85 -9.79
C ILE A 116 6.63 5.53 -11.01
N ARG A 117 7.77 5.05 -11.50
CA ARG A 117 8.38 5.57 -12.72
C ARG A 117 7.45 5.43 -13.91
N LYS A 118 6.84 4.25 -14.07
CA LYS A 118 5.86 4.01 -15.14
C LYS A 118 4.70 4.99 -15.05
N TYR A 119 4.12 5.22 -13.88
CA TYR A 119 3.04 6.18 -13.70
C TYR A 119 3.47 7.63 -13.96
N TYR A 120 4.69 7.98 -13.60
CA TYR A 120 5.23 9.30 -13.91
C TYR A 120 5.40 9.51 -15.42
N ASP A 121 6.01 8.54 -16.11
CA ASP A 121 6.22 8.59 -17.56
C ASP A 121 4.88 8.65 -18.31
N GLU A 122 3.88 7.91 -17.86
CA GLU A 122 2.53 7.91 -18.41
C GLU A 122 1.85 9.27 -18.19
N PHE A 123 1.94 9.83 -16.99
CA PHE A 123 1.40 11.15 -16.66
C PHE A 123 2.08 12.26 -17.47
N LEU A 124 3.40 12.22 -17.59
CA LEU A 124 4.16 13.16 -18.42
C LEU A 124 3.81 13.01 -19.90
N GLY A 125 3.62 11.79 -20.38
CA GLY A 125 3.17 11.49 -21.73
C GLY A 125 1.81 12.16 -22.02
N TRP A 126 0.83 11.99 -21.14
CA TRP A 126 -0.47 12.69 -21.26
C TRP A 126 -0.33 14.19 -21.22
N ALA A 127 0.50 14.72 -20.33
CA ALA A 127 0.75 16.16 -20.25
C ALA A 127 1.28 16.72 -21.58
N ASN A 128 2.17 15.99 -22.24
CA ASN A 128 2.77 16.44 -23.52
C ASN A 128 1.79 16.37 -24.69
N GLU A 129 0.86 15.41 -24.71
CA GLU A 129 -0.09 15.25 -25.83
C GLU A 129 -1.39 16.03 -25.64
N PHE A 130 -1.74 16.42 -24.41
CA PHE A 130 -3.10 16.90 -24.06
C PHE A 130 -3.53 18.13 -24.85
N ASP A 131 -2.66 19.10 -25.06
CA ASP A 131 -2.97 20.35 -25.74
C ASP A 131 -3.42 20.10 -27.18
N LEU A 132 -2.78 19.18 -27.88
CA LEU A 132 -3.01 18.83 -29.27
C LEU A 132 -3.96 17.64 -29.46
N ALA A 133 -4.37 16.98 -28.36
CA ALA A 133 -5.22 15.81 -28.42
C ALA A 133 -6.64 16.15 -28.88
N SER A 134 -7.24 15.23 -29.64
CA SER A 134 -8.66 15.31 -30.02
C SER A 134 -9.56 15.22 -28.78
N VAL A 135 -10.81 15.71 -28.90
CA VAL A 135 -11.79 15.64 -27.80
C VAL A 135 -11.99 14.20 -27.27
N PRO A 136 -12.15 13.16 -28.12
CA PRO A 136 -12.24 11.79 -27.63
C PRO A 136 -10.98 11.35 -26.87
N ARG A 137 -9.79 11.75 -27.33
CA ARG A 137 -8.52 11.42 -26.66
C ARG A 137 -8.41 12.12 -25.30
N LYS A 138 -8.78 13.41 -25.21
CA LYS A 138 -8.84 14.13 -23.93
C LYS A 138 -9.76 13.44 -22.93
N ARG A 139 -10.94 12.99 -23.37
CA ARG A 139 -11.86 12.23 -22.51
C ARG A 139 -11.25 10.93 -22.00
N THR A 140 -10.53 10.20 -22.84
CA THR A 140 -9.82 8.97 -22.45
C THR A 140 -8.77 9.26 -21.38
N ILE A 141 -7.97 10.30 -21.56
CA ILE A 141 -6.94 10.72 -20.58
C ILE A 141 -7.61 11.10 -19.25
N LEU A 142 -8.66 11.90 -19.28
CA LEU A 142 -9.41 12.28 -18.07
C LEU A 142 -9.98 11.06 -17.34
N ALA A 143 -10.54 10.10 -18.07
CA ALA A 143 -11.10 8.88 -17.48
C ALA A 143 -10.03 7.99 -16.82
N GLN A 144 -8.80 8.03 -17.31
CA GLN A 144 -7.67 7.31 -16.72
C GLN A 144 -7.06 8.06 -15.52
N LEU A 145 -6.98 9.39 -15.61
CA LEU A 145 -6.36 10.25 -14.60
C LEU A 145 -7.25 10.49 -13.39
N LEU A 146 -8.53 10.78 -13.64
CA LEU A 146 -9.47 11.19 -12.59
C LEU A 146 -10.21 9.99 -11.98
N GLU A 147 -10.32 10.00 -10.67
CA GLU A 147 -11.20 9.08 -9.94
C GLU A 147 -12.65 9.58 -9.97
N ARG A 148 -12.83 10.88 -9.67
CA ARG A 148 -14.12 11.54 -9.67
C ARG A 148 -13.98 13.06 -9.73
N VAL A 149 -15.07 13.72 -10.08
CA VAL A 149 -15.23 15.17 -10.02
C VAL A 149 -16.33 15.50 -9.02
N GLU A 150 -16.02 16.34 -8.04
CA GLU A 150 -16.96 16.76 -7.00
C GLU A 150 -17.45 18.18 -7.32
N LEU A 151 -18.77 18.37 -7.31
CA LEU A 151 -19.41 19.65 -7.57
C LEU A 151 -19.98 20.23 -6.27
N GLY A 152 -19.48 21.42 -5.88
CA GLY A 152 -19.96 22.16 -4.74
C GLY A 152 -20.92 23.30 -5.13
N LYS A 153 -21.53 23.92 -4.12
CA LYS A 153 -22.37 25.12 -4.33
C LYS A 153 -21.57 26.22 -5.00
N GLY A 154 -22.20 26.96 -5.93
CA GLY A 154 -21.57 28.07 -6.63
C GLY A 154 -20.56 27.66 -7.72
N TYR A 155 -20.75 26.48 -8.33
CA TYR A 155 -19.86 25.94 -9.38
C TYR A 155 -18.42 25.66 -8.91
N LYS A 156 -18.24 25.45 -7.61
CA LYS A 156 -16.95 24.97 -7.11
C LYS A 156 -16.73 23.54 -7.60
N VAL A 157 -15.69 23.35 -8.39
CA VAL A 157 -15.29 22.05 -8.94
C VAL A 157 -14.04 21.59 -8.21
N LYS A 158 -14.08 20.36 -7.67
CA LYS A 158 -12.92 19.68 -7.12
C LYS A 158 -12.67 18.40 -7.91
N ILE A 159 -11.48 18.25 -8.43
CA ILE A 159 -11.06 17.03 -9.09
C ILE A 159 -10.33 16.12 -8.11
N VAL A 160 -10.64 14.83 -8.15
CA VAL A 160 -9.95 13.82 -7.37
C VAL A 160 -9.17 12.93 -8.33
N VAL A 161 -7.85 13.03 -8.26
CA VAL A 161 -6.91 12.24 -9.07
C VAL A 161 -6.78 10.85 -8.52
N ARG A 162 -6.69 9.83 -9.38
CA ARG A 162 -6.47 8.44 -8.98
C ARG A 162 -5.21 8.32 -8.14
N GLY A 163 -5.23 7.42 -7.15
CA GLY A 163 -4.16 7.25 -6.18
C GLY A 163 -2.77 7.07 -6.80
N SER A 164 -2.70 6.39 -7.96
CA SER A 164 -1.43 6.17 -8.68
C SER A 164 -0.74 7.46 -9.13
N TYR A 165 -1.50 8.52 -9.44
CA TYR A 165 -0.99 9.79 -9.97
C TYR A 165 -1.02 10.93 -8.95
N ARG A 166 -1.74 10.77 -7.83
CA ARG A 166 -1.91 11.81 -6.79
C ARG A 166 -0.59 12.34 -6.25
N GLN A 167 0.42 11.48 -6.16
CA GLN A 167 1.74 11.82 -5.66
C GLN A 167 2.53 12.81 -6.54
N PHE A 168 2.13 12.98 -7.80
CA PHE A 168 2.75 13.91 -8.74
C PHE A 168 2.04 15.26 -8.79
N VAL A 169 0.92 15.38 -8.09
CA VAL A 169 0.11 16.60 -8.04
C VAL A 169 0.30 17.26 -6.69
N LYS A 170 0.77 18.51 -6.66
CA LYS A 170 0.80 19.29 -5.43
C LYS A 170 -0.62 19.70 -5.08
N ASN A 171 -1.09 19.30 -3.91
CA ASN A 171 -2.33 19.83 -3.35
C ASN A 171 -2.05 21.26 -2.91
N GLU A 172 -2.66 22.23 -3.61
CA GLU A 172 -2.92 23.54 -3.04
C GLU A 172 -4.22 23.55 -2.24
#